data_57dee6f3c8d735c25fc39e374ccafc08
#
_entry.id   57dee6f3c8d735c25fc39e374ccafc08
#
_cell.length_a   1.000
_cell.length_b   1.000
_cell.length_c   1.000
_cell.angle_alpha   90.00
_cell.angle_beta   90.00
_cell.angle_gamma   90.00
#
_symmetry.space_group_name_H-M   'P 1'
#
loop_
_entity.id
_entity.type
_entity.pdbx_description
1 polymer ?
#
loop_
_entity_poly.entity_id
_entity_poly.type
_entity_poly.pdbx_seq_one_letter_code
_entity_poly.pdbx_strand_id
1 'polypeptide(L)'
;KSLIALAVLGLSGAAMAQSSVTLYGVADAGIGKIEAGSGLAAPLNDASDKTEFISGSMMNNGTSRLGVRGVEDLGGGLKAGFQFETGLDLDNGGSSGAFWSRQANIWLGGNWGTVKLGRQFTPSYLTTSTFELTGAALYSVLANTYKFAGIGRRANSAFTYMTPNFGGFTAGVAYVTKTDLAKPKAAYDLGLMYANGPIGVGVSVNKFSTSKTNYQAGAKYSFGNFALAGSYTQASNEAKAVRRGFGIGGSANFGAFALTVDLTRDTKNEWTGKKYTNGVVEAKYALSKRTFVYGAFLRLDDTNNYGIGVRHNF
;
A
#
# COMPACT_ATOMS: atom_id res chain seq x y z
N LYS A 1 42.96 -32.86 -9.92
CA LYS A 1 41.95 -32.35 -8.91
C LYS A 1 42.23 -30.91 -8.45
N SER A 2 43.49 -30.41 -8.56
CA SER A 2 43.91 -29.06 -8.13
C SER A 2 43.57 -27.93 -9.11
N LEU A 3 43.45 -28.23 -10.40
CA LEU A 3 43.16 -27.23 -11.45
C LEU A 3 41.67 -26.76 -11.44
N ILE A 4 40.75 -27.61 -11.00
CA ILE A 4 39.33 -27.25 -10.91
C ILE A 4 39.11 -26.30 -9.72
N ALA A 5 39.81 -26.53 -8.59
CA ALA A 5 39.73 -25.64 -7.41
C ALA A 5 40.33 -24.26 -7.70
N LEU A 6 41.39 -24.15 -8.52
CA LEU A 6 41.97 -22.86 -8.92
C LEU A 6 41.05 -22.10 -9.90
N ALA A 7 40.36 -22.82 -10.79
CA ALA A 7 39.40 -22.21 -11.73
C ALA A 7 38.16 -21.65 -11.01
N VAL A 8 37.69 -22.31 -9.95
CA VAL A 8 36.57 -21.82 -9.11
C VAL A 8 37.00 -20.60 -8.29
N LEU A 9 38.24 -20.56 -7.78
CA LEU A 9 38.78 -19.39 -7.07
C LEU A 9 39.07 -18.20 -8.01
N GLY A 10 39.43 -18.46 -9.25
CA GLY A 10 39.67 -17.42 -10.26
C GLY A 10 38.40 -16.78 -10.80
N LEU A 11 37.26 -17.49 -10.77
CA LEU A 11 35.95 -16.98 -11.17
C LEU A 11 35.26 -16.19 -10.03
N SER A 12 35.60 -16.43 -8.77
CA SER A 12 35.08 -15.70 -7.63
C SER A 12 35.70 -14.30 -7.44
N GLY A 13 36.82 -14.00 -8.09
CA GLY A 13 37.48 -12.69 -8.02
C GLY A 13 36.99 -11.62 -9.00
N ALA A 14 36.20 -11.99 -10.01
CA ALA A 14 35.75 -11.07 -11.07
C ALA A 14 34.33 -10.51 -10.88
N ALA A 15 33.59 -10.98 -9.89
CA ALA A 15 32.27 -10.51 -9.58
C ALA A 15 32.22 -9.85 -8.18
N MET A 16 32.93 -8.73 -8.01
CA MET A 16 32.60 -7.78 -6.97
C MET A 16 31.33 -7.06 -7.41
N ALA A 17 30.26 -7.82 -7.58
CA ALA A 17 28.91 -7.26 -7.66
C ALA A 17 28.69 -6.47 -6.39
N GLN A 18 28.49 -5.17 -6.48
CA GLN A 18 28.32 -4.27 -5.35
C GLN A 18 27.00 -4.61 -4.66
N SER A 19 27.03 -5.60 -3.76
CA SER A 19 25.91 -5.94 -2.89
C SER A 19 25.68 -4.79 -1.94
N SER A 20 24.47 -4.24 -1.92
CA SER A 20 24.12 -3.18 -1.00
C SER A 20 23.00 -3.63 -0.05
N VAL A 21 23.22 -3.42 1.24
CA VAL A 21 22.18 -3.57 2.26
C VAL A 21 21.84 -2.19 2.78
N THR A 22 20.56 -1.87 2.77
CA THR A 22 20.04 -0.57 3.24
C THR A 22 19.11 -0.79 4.41
N LEU A 23 19.38 -0.12 5.52
CA LEU A 23 18.44 0.09 6.60
C LEU A 23 17.59 1.31 6.29
N TYR A 24 16.29 1.23 6.49
CA TYR A 24 15.36 2.34 6.26
C TYR A 24 14.18 2.25 7.22
N GLY A 25 13.48 3.36 7.40
CA GLY A 25 12.31 3.35 8.23
C GLY A 25 11.46 4.62 8.16
N VAL A 26 10.41 4.59 8.95
CA VAL A 26 9.47 5.68 9.15
C VAL A 26 9.08 5.72 10.61
N ALA A 27 9.12 6.89 11.21
CA ALA A 27 8.45 7.20 12.46
C ALA A 27 7.27 8.13 12.18
N ASP A 28 6.07 7.73 12.62
CA ASP A 28 4.81 8.43 12.39
C ASP A 28 3.95 8.29 13.64
N ALA A 29 3.74 9.38 14.34
CA ALA A 29 2.91 9.44 15.54
C ALA A 29 2.19 10.77 15.64
N GLY A 30 1.15 10.80 16.44
CA GLY A 30 0.33 11.99 16.62
C GLY A 30 -0.66 11.89 17.75
N ILE A 31 -1.64 12.77 17.70
CA ILE A 31 -2.80 12.80 18.60
C ILE A 31 -4.05 12.76 17.70
N GLY A 32 -5.03 11.96 18.06
CA GLY A 32 -6.24 11.84 17.27
C GLY A 32 -7.37 11.14 18.00
N LYS A 33 -8.54 11.14 17.35
CA LYS A 33 -9.74 10.43 17.78
C LYS A 33 -10.21 9.50 16.68
N ILE A 34 -10.52 8.26 17.05
CA ILE A 34 -11.13 7.26 16.18
C ILE A 34 -12.42 6.81 16.83
N GLU A 35 -13.55 7.13 16.20
CA GLU A 35 -14.87 6.72 16.70
C GLU A 35 -15.12 5.23 16.46
N ALA A 36 -15.66 4.56 17.47
CA ALA A 36 -16.19 3.22 17.33
C ALA A 36 -17.45 3.26 16.47
N GLY A 37 -17.41 2.66 15.28
CA GLY A 37 -18.52 2.66 14.34
C GLY A 37 -19.03 1.26 14.04
N SER A 38 -20.33 1.15 13.80
CA SER A 38 -21.03 -0.10 13.48
C SER A 38 -20.69 -0.68 12.10
N GLY A 39 -20.03 0.10 11.23
CA GLY A 39 -19.72 -0.26 9.84
C GLY A 39 -18.28 -0.69 9.58
N LEU A 40 -17.39 -0.50 10.53
CA LEU A 40 -15.99 -0.92 10.41
C LEU A 40 -15.90 -2.42 10.70
N ALA A 41 -15.87 -3.22 9.66
CA ALA A 41 -15.58 -4.65 9.74
C ALA A 41 -14.08 -4.87 9.99
N ALA A 42 -13.58 -4.46 11.14
CA ALA A 42 -12.38 -4.95 11.83
C ALA A 42 -12.34 -4.29 13.21
N PRO A 43 -11.92 -4.98 14.26
CA PRO A 43 -11.58 -4.31 15.51
C PRO A 43 -10.40 -3.39 15.21
N LEU A 44 -10.67 -2.11 15.01
CA LEU A 44 -9.66 -1.11 15.26
C LEU A 44 -9.51 -1.13 16.78
N ASN A 45 -8.47 -1.78 17.26
CA ASN A 45 -8.13 -1.82 18.68
C ASN A 45 -7.96 -0.41 19.28
N ASP A 46 -7.98 0.61 18.43
CA ASP A 46 -7.73 2.02 18.73
C ASP A 46 -9.03 2.87 18.77
N ALA A 47 -10.22 2.27 18.59
CA ALA A 47 -11.46 3.03 18.66
C ALA A 47 -11.84 3.27 20.14
N SER A 48 -11.54 4.47 20.63
CA SER A 48 -11.74 4.82 22.05
C SER A 48 -12.75 5.93 22.27
N ASP A 49 -13.26 6.56 21.21
CA ASP A 49 -14.09 7.78 21.28
C ASP A 49 -13.43 8.97 22.03
N LYS A 50 -12.15 8.84 22.38
CA LYS A 50 -11.35 9.86 23.06
C LYS A 50 -10.23 10.35 22.16
N THR A 51 -9.77 11.55 22.43
CA THR A 51 -8.54 12.08 21.83
C THR A 51 -7.35 11.54 22.60
N GLU A 52 -6.48 10.80 21.95
CA GLU A 52 -5.34 10.13 22.57
C GLU A 52 -4.15 10.04 21.64
N PHE A 53 -3.01 9.55 22.14
CA PHE A 53 -1.83 9.27 21.32
C PHE A 53 -2.17 8.20 20.29
N ILE A 54 -1.73 8.43 19.05
CA ILE A 54 -1.95 7.49 17.92
C ILE A 54 -0.62 7.13 17.26
N SER A 55 -0.39 5.82 17.07
CA SER A 55 0.74 5.25 16.34
C SER A 55 0.27 4.05 15.52
N GLY A 56 0.44 4.12 14.20
CA GLY A 56 -0.02 3.06 13.29
C GLY A 56 -1.54 2.93 13.14
N SER A 57 -2.30 3.84 13.73
CA SER A 57 -3.75 3.89 13.69
C SER A 57 -4.30 4.38 12.35
N MET A 58 -5.61 4.28 12.15
CA MET A 58 -6.28 4.76 10.95
C MET A 58 -6.04 6.27 10.68
N MET A 59 -5.79 7.07 11.71
CA MET A 59 -5.59 8.52 11.56
C MET A 59 -4.12 8.93 11.45
N ASN A 60 -3.16 8.00 11.42
CA ASN A 60 -1.78 8.29 11.04
C ASN A 60 -1.61 8.36 9.51
N ASN A 61 -0.65 9.16 9.03
CA ASN A 61 -0.31 9.16 7.61
C ASN A 61 0.23 7.80 7.15
N GLY A 62 1.01 7.12 7.99
CA GLY A 62 1.48 5.77 7.73
C GLY A 62 1.80 4.99 9.00
N THR A 63 2.01 3.70 8.88
CA THR A 63 2.52 2.88 9.98
C THR A 63 4.00 3.17 10.17
N SER A 64 4.42 3.43 11.42
CA SER A 64 5.83 3.43 11.81
C SER A 64 6.45 2.08 11.53
N ARG A 65 7.69 2.06 11.03
CA ARG A 65 8.30 0.83 10.54
C ARG A 65 9.81 0.90 10.48
N LEU A 66 10.41 -0.25 10.59
CA LEU A 66 11.83 -0.48 10.33
C LEU A 66 11.95 -1.55 9.26
N GLY A 67 12.84 -1.36 8.30
CA GLY A 67 13.05 -2.31 7.23
C GLY A 67 14.52 -2.45 6.86
N VAL A 68 14.87 -3.62 6.36
CA VAL A 68 16.15 -3.90 5.75
C VAL A 68 15.89 -4.50 4.36
N ARG A 69 16.62 -4.04 3.37
CA ARG A 69 16.59 -4.56 2.01
C ARG A 69 17.99 -4.71 1.46
N GLY A 70 18.19 -5.73 0.66
CA GLY A 70 19.43 -5.97 -0.02
C GLY A 70 19.23 -6.19 -1.50
N VAL A 71 20.22 -5.82 -2.29
CA VAL A 71 20.27 -6.06 -3.74
C VAL A 71 21.66 -6.55 -4.08
N GLU A 72 21.72 -7.61 -4.88
CA GLU A 72 22.91 -8.17 -5.46
C GLU A 72 22.81 -8.12 -6.99
N ASP A 73 23.84 -7.65 -7.67
CA ASP A 73 23.96 -7.71 -9.12
C ASP A 73 24.62 -9.06 -9.48
N LEU A 74 23.91 -9.89 -10.21
CA LEU A 74 24.36 -11.23 -10.62
C LEU A 74 25.06 -11.21 -11.98
N GLY A 75 25.21 -10.03 -12.58
CA GLY A 75 25.77 -9.88 -13.93
C GLY A 75 24.72 -10.07 -15.03
N GLY A 76 25.08 -9.66 -16.26
CA GLY A 76 24.17 -9.78 -17.42
C GLY A 76 22.83 -9.05 -17.30
N GLY A 77 22.70 -8.07 -16.38
CA GLY A 77 21.46 -7.38 -16.09
C GLY A 77 20.51 -8.14 -15.15
N LEU A 78 20.93 -9.29 -14.62
CA LEU A 78 20.20 -10.07 -13.65
C LEU A 78 20.52 -9.58 -12.23
N LYS A 79 19.51 -9.45 -11.37
CA LYS A 79 19.62 -9.02 -9.97
C LYS A 79 18.77 -9.91 -9.09
N ALA A 80 19.28 -10.16 -7.88
CA ALA A 80 18.51 -10.76 -6.80
C ALA A 80 18.41 -9.79 -5.63
N GLY A 81 17.43 -9.96 -4.78
CA GLY A 81 17.31 -9.15 -3.57
C GLY A 81 16.27 -9.66 -2.60
N PHE A 82 16.25 -9.04 -1.45
CA PHE A 82 15.29 -9.32 -0.38
C PHE A 82 14.77 -8.02 0.23
N GLN A 83 13.64 -8.13 0.91
CA GLN A 83 13.08 -7.06 1.72
C GLN A 83 12.37 -7.64 2.93
N PHE A 84 12.79 -7.18 4.12
CA PHE A 84 12.15 -7.45 5.39
C PHE A 84 11.72 -6.12 6.01
N GLU A 85 10.46 -6.02 6.47
CA GLU A 85 9.91 -4.79 7.07
C GLU A 85 8.95 -5.14 8.20
N THR A 86 9.20 -4.61 9.39
CA THR A 86 8.34 -4.72 10.57
C THR A 86 7.59 -3.43 10.83
N GLY A 87 6.37 -3.51 11.33
CA GLY A 87 5.66 -2.38 11.91
C GLY A 87 6.20 -2.10 13.31
N LEU A 88 6.34 -0.83 13.64
CA LEU A 88 6.71 -0.37 14.98
C LEU A 88 5.50 0.31 15.62
N ASP A 89 5.33 0.07 16.88
CA ASP A 89 4.36 0.75 17.71
C ASP A 89 5.07 1.77 18.60
N LEU A 90 4.94 3.06 18.29
CA LEU A 90 5.63 4.12 19.04
C LEU A 90 4.94 4.43 20.37
N ASP A 91 3.78 3.86 20.61
CA ASP A 91 3.07 3.95 21.87
C ASP A 91 3.78 3.18 22.99
N ASN A 92 4.23 1.97 22.69
CA ASN A 92 4.76 1.03 23.68
C ASN A 92 6.14 0.44 23.31
N GLY A 93 6.69 0.80 22.14
CA GLY A 93 7.97 0.28 21.64
C GLY A 93 7.91 -1.14 21.08
N GLY A 94 6.74 -1.73 21.00
CA GLY A 94 6.52 -3.06 20.45
C GLY A 94 6.50 -3.10 18.92
N SER A 95 6.22 -4.27 18.38
CA SER A 95 5.95 -4.47 16.96
C SER A 95 4.45 -4.49 16.68
N SER A 96 4.03 -3.77 15.64
CA SER A 96 2.66 -3.79 15.16
C SER A 96 2.39 -5.09 14.38
N GLY A 97 1.91 -6.12 15.07
CA GLY A 97 1.61 -7.44 14.53
C GLY A 97 2.80 -8.41 14.55
N ALA A 98 2.80 -9.43 13.67
CA ALA A 98 3.91 -10.37 13.53
C ALA A 98 5.20 -9.66 13.14
N PHE A 99 6.39 -10.20 13.54
CA PHE A 99 7.66 -9.47 13.42
C PHE A 99 7.91 -8.92 12.01
N TRP A 100 7.84 -9.67 10.94
CA TRP A 100 7.97 -9.15 9.57
C TRP A 100 6.60 -8.91 8.90
N SER A 101 5.67 -8.32 9.64
CA SER A 101 4.26 -8.19 9.22
C SER A 101 4.02 -7.35 7.97
N ARG A 102 5.00 -6.53 7.54
CA ARG A 102 4.80 -5.61 6.42
C ARG A 102 5.38 -6.13 5.11
N GLN A 103 6.62 -6.57 5.11
CA GLN A 103 7.31 -7.19 3.97
C GLN A 103 8.17 -8.33 4.48
N ALA A 104 8.13 -9.47 3.78
CA ALA A 104 9.01 -10.61 4.02
C ALA A 104 9.12 -11.38 2.71
N ASN A 105 10.06 -10.95 1.84
CA ASN A 105 10.14 -11.49 0.49
C ASN A 105 11.56 -11.51 -0.06
N ILE A 106 11.76 -12.39 -1.03
CA ILE A 106 12.92 -12.49 -1.91
C ILE A 106 12.46 -12.27 -3.36
N TRP A 107 13.32 -11.75 -4.20
CA TRP A 107 12.99 -11.50 -5.58
C TRP A 107 14.19 -11.72 -6.51
N LEU A 108 13.88 -12.05 -7.77
CA LEU A 108 14.80 -12.10 -8.90
C LEU A 108 14.24 -11.21 -10.00
N GLY A 109 15.08 -10.38 -10.61
CA GLY A 109 14.67 -9.45 -11.65
C GLY A 109 15.74 -9.15 -12.67
N GLY A 110 15.32 -8.59 -13.79
CA GLY A 110 16.17 -8.22 -14.91
C GLY A 110 15.40 -7.43 -15.95
N ASN A 111 15.92 -7.38 -17.19
CA ASN A 111 15.25 -6.69 -18.30
C ASN A 111 13.87 -7.28 -18.65
N TRP A 112 13.61 -8.51 -18.23
CA TRP A 112 12.34 -9.21 -18.40
C TRP A 112 11.30 -8.89 -17.33
N GLY A 113 11.65 -8.15 -16.28
CA GLY A 113 10.79 -7.82 -15.14
C GLY A 113 11.29 -8.42 -13.83
N THR A 114 10.38 -8.61 -12.87
CA THR A 114 10.73 -9.08 -11.53
C THR A 114 9.72 -10.13 -11.05
N VAL A 115 10.23 -11.29 -10.60
CA VAL A 115 9.47 -12.28 -9.84
C VAL A 115 9.80 -12.12 -8.36
N LYS A 116 8.77 -12.03 -7.52
CA LYS A 116 8.88 -11.84 -6.08
C LYS A 116 8.07 -12.90 -5.33
N LEU A 117 8.67 -13.47 -4.29
CA LEU A 117 8.10 -14.55 -3.48
C LEU A 117 8.01 -14.13 -2.02
N GLY A 118 6.86 -14.38 -1.38
CA GLY A 118 6.64 -14.12 0.04
C GLY A 118 5.59 -13.06 0.31
N ARG A 119 5.66 -12.44 1.50
CA ARG A 119 4.72 -11.37 1.90
C ARG A 119 5.10 -10.05 1.25
N GLN A 120 4.16 -9.47 0.52
CA GLN A 120 4.39 -8.28 -0.31
C GLN A 120 3.10 -7.51 -0.62
N PHE A 121 3.23 -6.35 -1.25
CA PHE A 121 2.08 -5.59 -1.76
C PHE A 121 1.36 -6.34 -2.86
N THR A 122 0.02 -6.17 -2.89
CA THR A 122 -0.84 -6.72 -3.94
C THR A 122 -0.81 -5.83 -5.20
N PRO A 123 -0.93 -6.39 -6.41
CA PRO A 123 -1.13 -5.60 -7.62
C PRO A 123 -2.28 -4.59 -7.53
N SER A 124 -3.41 -4.97 -6.93
CA SER A 124 -4.55 -4.05 -6.68
C SER A 124 -4.17 -2.86 -5.79
N TYR A 125 -3.33 -3.06 -4.76
CA TYR A 125 -2.81 -1.94 -3.95
C TYR A 125 -1.93 -1.00 -4.79
N LEU A 126 -1.01 -1.54 -5.58
CA LEU A 126 -0.13 -0.74 -6.44
C LEU A 126 -0.95 0.04 -7.47
N THR A 127 -1.98 -0.59 -8.04
CA THR A 127 -2.93 0.05 -8.96
C THR A 127 -3.65 1.24 -8.29
N THR A 128 -4.21 1.05 -7.08
CA THR A 128 -4.85 2.14 -6.33
C THR A 128 -3.87 3.29 -6.09
N SER A 129 -2.63 2.97 -5.70
CA SER A 129 -1.59 3.98 -5.41
C SER A 129 -1.22 4.83 -6.62
N THR A 130 -1.55 4.39 -7.84
CA THR A 130 -1.27 5.15 -9.07
C THR A 130 -2.17 6.40 -9.20
N PHE A 131 -3.40 6.35 -8.71
CA PHE A 131 -4.36 7.44 -8.84
C PHE A 131 -4.86 8.02 -7.49
N GLU A 132 -4.61 7.37 -6.38
CA GLU A 132 -5.01 7.81 -5.06
C GLU A 132 -4.23 9.08 -4.65
N LEU A 133 -4.89 10.04 -3.99
CA LEU A 133 -4.36 11.39 -3.79
C LEU A 133 -3.59 11.59 -2.47
N THR A 134 -3.88 10.80 -1.42
CA THR A 134 -3.22 10.95 -0.11
C THR A 134 -1.87 10.25 -0.02
N GLY A 135 -1.46 9.54 -1.10
CA GLY A 135 -0.29 8.65 -1.10
C GLY A 135 -0.57 7.34 -0.36
N ALA A 136 -1.80 6.85 -0.42
CA ALA A 136 -2.30 5.68 0.28
C ALA A 136 -2.06 5.76 1.81
N ALA A 137 -2.29 6.93 2.38
CA ALA A 137 -2.28 7.14 3.84
C ALA A 137 -3.24 6.17 4.54
N LEU A 138 -3.08 5.97 5.84
CA LEU A 138 -3.98 5.09 6.59
C LEU A 138 -5.40 5.67 6.65
N TYR A 139 -5.54 6.99 6.62
CA TYR A 139 -6.82 7.69 6.51
C TYR A 139 -7.34 7.85 5.07
N SER A 140 -6.72 7.26 4.05
CA SER A 140 -7.24 7.30 2.69
C SER A 140 -8.69 6.82 2.65
N VAL A 141 -9.61 7.68 2.23
CA VAL A 141 -11.03 7.35 2.17
C VAL A 141 -11.31 6.23 1.18
N LEU A 142 -10.62 6.23 0.04
CA LEU A 142 -10.75 5.20 -0.99
C LEU A 142 -10.29 3.82 -0.46
N ALA A 143 -9.14 3.79 0.21
CA ALA A 143 -8.58 2.57 0.80
C ALA A 143 -9.46 2.03 1.94
N ASN A 144 -10.00 2.89 2.79
CA ASN A 144 -10.87 2.48 3.89
C ASN A 144 -12.25 2.03 3.41
N THR A 145 -12.82 2.70 2.39
CA THR A 145 -14.13 2.34 1.85
C THR A 145 -14.09 1.01 1.10
N TYR A 146 -13.10 0.77 0.23
CA TYR A 146 -13.10 -0.36 -0.71
C TYR A 146 -11.97 -1.37 -0.50
N LYS A 147 -11.12 -1.21 0.52
CA LYS A 147 -10.06 -2.18 0.90
C LYS A 147 -9.18 -2.61 -0.28
N PHE A 148 -8.80 -1.67 -1.18
CA PHE A 148 -8.02 -1.96 -2.39
C PHE A 148 -8.68 -3.03 -3.28
N ALA A 149 -9.92 -2.79 -3.68
CA ALA A 149 -10.78 -3.75 -4.33
C ALA A 149 -10.91 -5.09 -3.54
N GLY A 150 -11.05 -5.01 -2.23
CA GLY A 150 -11.36 -6.14 -1.34
C GLY A 150 -10.17 -7.00 -0.93
N ILE A 151 -9.12 -7.13 -1.75
CA ILE A 151 -7.98 -8.03 -1.46
C ILE A 151 -7.02 -7.49 -0.39
N GLY A 152 -7.09 -6.19 -0.12
CA GLY A 152 -6.23 -5.54 0.86
C GLY A 152 -4.87 -5.11 0.31
N ARG A 153 -4.08 -4.50 1.19
CA ARG A 153 -2.78 -3.88 0.84
C ARG A 153 -1.68 -4.91 0.57
N ARG A 154 -1.72 -6.07 1.25
CA ARG A 154 -0.67 -7.09 1.21
C ARG A 154 -1.25 -8.49 1.21
N ALA A 155 -0.49 -9.40 0.60
CA ALA A 155 -0.78 -10.83 0.62
C ALA A 155 0.41 -11.62 1.19
N ASN A 156 0.11 -12.69 1.92
CA ASN A 156 1.07 -13.71 2.34
C ASN A 156 1.25 -14.74 1.23
N SER A 157 2.35 -15.48 1.28
CA SER A 157 2.60 -16.64 0.39
C SER A 157 2.31 -16.32 -1.08
N ALA A 158 2.65 -15.10 -1.50
CA ALA A 158 2.37 -14.59 -2.83
C ALA A 158 3.54 -14.86 -3.79
N PHE A 159 3.20 -15.29 -4.99
CA PHE A 159 4.07 -15.33 -6.17
C PHE A 159 3.63 -14.19 -7.07
N THR A 160 4.48 -13.20 -7.24
CA THR A 160 4.12 -12.01 -8.03
C THR A 160 5.15 -11.79 -9.14
N TYR A 161 4.66 -11.58 -10.35
CA TYR A 161 5.45 -11.07 -11.46
C TYR A 161 5.05 -9.62 -11.75
N MET A 162 6.06 -8.77 -11.92
CA MET A 162 5.89 -7.39 -12.37
C MET A 162 6.69 -7.19 -13.65
N THR A 163 6.06 -6.65 -14.69
CA THR A 163 6.76 -6.29 -15.92
C THR A 163 7.78 -5.20 -15.71
N PRO A 164 8.74 -5.02 -16.61
CA PRO A 164 9.48 -3.77 -16.74
C PRO A 164 8.53 -2.60 -17.01
N ASN A 165 9.03 -1.38 -16.86
CA ASN A 165 8.31 -0.18 -17.28
C ASN A 165 8.48 0.03 -18.78
N PHE A 166 7.39 -0.04 -19.52
CA PHE A 166 7.33 0.20 -20.96
C PHE A 166 6.72 1.59 -21.24
N GLY A 167 7.52 2.64 -21.18
CA GLY A 167 7.06 3.99 -21.46
C GLY A 167 5.98 4.51 -20.50
N GLY A 168 6.03 4.08 -19.25
CA GLY A 168 5.03 4.40 -18.21
C GLY A 168 4.08 3.25 -17.89
N PHE A 169 3.96 2.24 -18.75
CA PHE A 169 3.12 1.06 -18.50
C PHE A 169 3.86 0.02 -17.67
N THR A 170 3.19 -0.49 -16.64
CA THR A 170 3.59 -1.66 -15.85
C THR A 170 2.38 -2.55 -15.61
N ALA A 171 2.61 -3.86 -15.57
CA ALA A 171 1.59 -4.85 -15.21
C ALA A 171 2.09 -5.74 -14.07
N GLY A 172 1.21 -6.12 -13.17
CA GLY A 172 1.47 -7.03 -12.08
C GLY A 172 0.49 -8.18 -12.05
N VAL A 173 0.99 -9.40 -11.87
CA VAL A 173 0.17 -10.61 -11.69
C VAL A 173 0.61 -11.28 -10.40
N ALA A 174 -0.33 -11.57 -9.50
CA ALA A 174 -0.06 -12.32 -8.29
C ALA A 174 -0.95 -13.55 -8.16
N TYR A 175 -0.34 -14.66 -7.78
CA TYR A 175 -0.98 -15.85 -7.28
C TYR A 175 -0.66 -16.00 -5.79
N VAL A 176 -1.69 -16.06 -4.96
CA VAL A 176 -1.56 -16.23 -3.51
C VAL A 176 -2.03 -17.64 -3.16
N THR A 177 -1.13 -18.44 -2.61
CA THR A 177 -1.45 -19.82 -2.26
C THR A 177 -2.45 -19.89 -1.10
N LYS A 178 -3.19 -20.98 -1.01
CA LYS A 178 -4.10 -21.26 0.11
C LYS A 178 -3.40 -21.75 1.38
N THR A 179 -2.08 -21.63 1.46
CA THR A 179 -1.26 -22.08 2.60
C THR A 179 -1.56 -21.33 3.90
N ASP A 180 -2.22 -20.19 3.81
CA ASP A 180 -2.90 -19.61 4.96
C ASP A 180 -4.10 -20.52 5.25
N LEU A 181 -3.96 -21.42 6.24
CA LEU A 181 -4.92 -22.45 6.62
C LEU A 181 -6.34 -21.91 6.94
N ALA A 182 -6.47 -20.60 7.08
CA ALA A 182 -7.74 -19.91 7.26
C ALA A 182 -8.50 -19.65 5.95
N LYS A 183 -7.89 -19.84 4.77
CA LYS A 183 -8.51 -19.51 3.47
C LYS A 183 -8.82 -20.77 2.66
N PRO A 184 -10.09 -20.99 2.28
CA PRO A 184 -10.49 -22.20 1.55
C PRO A 184 -9.97 -22.26 0.10
N LYS A 185 -9.59 -21.13 -0.50
CA LYS A 185 -9.13 -21.04 -1.90
C LYS A 185 -7.98 -20.06 -2.05
N ALA A 186 -7.17 -20.28 -3.10
CA ALA A 186 -6.15 -19.35 -3.54
C ALA A 186 -6.73 -17.98 -3.95
N ALA A 187 -5.88 -16.95 -4.04
CA ALA A 187 -6.24 -15.67 -4.63
C ALA A 187 -5.46 -15.41 -5.91
N TYR A 188 -6.08 -14.65 -6.80
CA TYR A 188 -5.49 -14.13 -8.04
C TYR A 188 -5.68 -12.63 -8.06
N ASP A 189 -4.64 -11.89 -8.41
CA ASP A 189 -4.68 -10.43 -8.50
C ASP A 189 -3.89 -9.96 -9.73
N LEU A 190 -4.54 -9.17 -10.57
CA LEU A 190 -4.00 -8.58 -11.78
C LEU A 190 -4.13 -7.07 -11.69
N GLY A 191 -3.04 -6.33 -11.92
CA GLY A 191 -3.03 -4.87 -12.01
C GLY A 191 -2.34 -4.40 -13.29
N LEU A 192 -2.92 -3.42 -13.94
CA LEU A 192 -2.33 -2.68 -15.05
C LEU A 192 -2.27 -1.20 -14.65
N MET A 193 -1.10 -0.60 -14.78
CA MET A 193 -0.81 0.76 -14.35
C MET A 193 -0.12 1.54 -15.46
N TYR A 194 -0.50 2.78 -15.63
CA TYR A 194 0.21 3.76 -16.45
C TYR A 194 0.54 4.98 -15.60
N ALA A 195 1.81 5.34 -15.54
CA ALA A 195 2.28 6.52 -14.84
C ALA A 195 3.38 7.18 -15.68
N ASN A 196 3.05 8.29 -16.30
CA ASN A 196 3.98 9.07 -17.12
C ASN A 196 3.56 10.55 -17.12
N GLY A 197 4.51 11.44 -16.78
CA GLY A 197 4.27 12.87 -16.67
C GLY A 197 3.11 13.17 -15.70
N PRO A 198 2.09 13.93 -16.13
CA PRO A 198 0.97 14.32 -15.29
C PRO A 198 -0.10 13.22 -15.10
N ILE A 199 -0.01 12.12 -15.82
CA ILE A 199 -1.07 11.11 -15.91
C ILE A 199 -0.73 9.90 -15.04
N GLY A 200 -1.67 9.51 -14.19
CA GLY A 200 -1.69 8.22 -13.50
C GLY A 200 -3.01 7.51 -13.78
N VAL A 201 -2.96 6.30 -14.33
CA VAL A 201 -4.14 5.46 -14.61
C VAL A 201 -3.89 4.05 -14.10
N GLY A 202 -4.90 3.44 -13.51
CA GLY A 202 -4.78 2.08 -13.02
C GLY A 202 -6.09 1.30 -13.15
N VAL A 203 -5.95 0.02 -13.52
CA VAL A 203 -7.05 -0.95 -13.56
C VAL A 203 -6.60 -2.22 -12.87
N SER A 204 -7.40 -2.78 -11.98
CA SER A 204 -7.13 -4.11 -11.44
C SER A 204 -8.36 -4.99 -11.33
N VAL A 205 -8.11 -6.29 -11.36
CA VAL A 205 -9.11 -7.34 -11.16
C VAL A 205 -8.53 -8.38 -10.23
N ASN A 206 -9.27 -8.76 -9.20
CA ASN A 206 -8.85 -9.81 -8.29
C ASN A 206 -10.02 -10.71 -7.85
N LYS A 207 -9.65 -11.87 -7.34
CA LYS A 207 -10.55 -12.77 -6.65
C LYS A 207 -9.78 -13.50 -5.57
N PHE A 208 -10.25 -13.44 -4.34
CA PHE A 208 -9.61 -14.11 -3.21
C PHE A 208 -10.60 -14.97 -2.45
N SER A 209 -10.12 -16.14 -2.01
CA SER A 209 -10.93 -17.08 -1.24
C SER A 209 -12.31 -17.34 -1.88
N THR A 210 -13.40 -17.09 -1.16
CA THR A 210 -14.78 -17.26 -1.63
C THR A 210 -15.40 -15.98 -2.18
N SER A 211 -14.66 -14.85 -2.25
CA SER A 211 -15.16 -13.57 -2.73
C SER A 211 -15.75 -13.67 -4.14
N LYS A 212 -16.61 -12.71 -4.50
CA LYS A 212 -16.91 -12.44 -5.92
C LYS A 212 -15.68 -11.83 -6.59
N THR A 213 -15.71 -11.74 -7.91
CA THR A 213 -14.69 -10.97 -8.65
C THR A 213 -14.76 -9.51 -8.25
N ASN A 214 -13.61 -8.96 -7.87
CA ASN A 214 -13.41 -7.56 -7.51
C ASN A 214 -12.69 -6.85 -8.63
N TYR A 215 -12.94 -5.56 -8.79
CA TYR A 215 -12.29 -4.75 -9.79
C TYR A 215 -12.28 -3.28 -9.39
N GLN A 216 -11.30 -2.57 -9.92
CA GLN A 216 -11.22 -1.12 -9.81
C GLN A 216 -10.61 -0.53 -11.07
N ALA A 217 -11.00 0.70 -11.37
CA ALA A 217 -10.37 1.55 -12.36
C ALA A 217 -10.33 2.97 -11.82
N GLY A 218 -9.23 3.67 -12.08
CA GLY A 218 -9.07 5.05 -11.65
C GLY A 218 -8.03 5.79 -12.47
N ALA A 219 -8.14 7.10 -12.46
CA ALA A 219 -7.22 8.00 -13.14
C ALA A 219 -6.95 9.24 -12.28
N LYS A 220 -5.73 9.77 -12.42
CA LYS A 220 -5.28 11.03 -11.85
C LYS A 220 -4.63 11.85 -12.93
N TYR A 221 -4.91 13.15 -12.94
CA TYR A 221 -4.26 14.12 -13.80
C TYR A 221 -3.74 15.29 -12.96
N SER A 222 -2.44 15.60 -13.13
CA SER A 222 -1.77 16.71 -12.44
C SER A 222 -1.55 17.87 -13.39
N PHE A 223 -1.86 19.09 -12.97
CA PHE A 223 -1.70 20.30 -13.76
C PHE A 223 -1.23 21.46 -12.87
N GLY A 224 -0.02 21.95 -13.14
CA GLY A 224 0.59 22.93 -12.26
C GLY A 224 0.69 22.43 -10.82
N ASN A 225 0.12 23.19 -9.90
CA ASN A 225 0.09 22.86 -8.48
C ASN A 225 -1.09 21.95 -8.07
N PHE A 226 -1.94 21.56 -9.00
CA PHE A 226 -3.17 20.84 -8.72
C PHE A 226 -3.14 19.42 -9.27
N ALA A 227 -3.92 18.51 -8.66
CA ALA A 227 -4.25 17.24 -9.26
C ALA A 227 -5.74 16.93 -9.01
N LEU A 228 -6.35 16.25 -9.98
CA LEU A 228 -7.71 15.70 -9.86
C LEU A 228 -7.64 14.19 -10.07
N ALA A 229 -8.47 13.45 -9.33
CA ALA A 229 -8.58 12.01 -9.49
C ALA A 229 -10.03 11.57 -9.47
N GLY A 230 -10.30 10.48 -10.21
CA GLY A 230 -11.60 9.81 -10.21
C GLY A 230 -11.42 8.31 -10.30
N SER A 231 -12.32 7.55 -9.69
CA SER A 231 -12.25 6.09 -9.68
C SER A 231 -13.62 5.44 -9.55
N TYR A 232 -13.68 4.18 -9.96
CA TYR A 232 -14.79 3.29 -9.68
C TYR A 232 -14.24 1.96 -9.13
N THR A 233 -14.82 1.48 -8.04
CA THR A 233 -14.34 0.27 -7.37
C THR A 233 -15.50 -0.63 -6.97
N GLN A 234 -15.36 -1.93 -7.20
CA GLN A 234 -16.17 -2.98 -6.60
C GLN A 234 -15.28 -3.87 -5.73
N ALA A 235 -15.64 -4.01 -4.48
CA ALA A 235 -15.03 -4.90 -3.51
C ALA A 235 -16.08 -5.89 -2.99
N SER A 236 -15.73 -7.15 -2.82
CA SER A 236 -16.53 -8.12 -2.09
C SER A 236 -15.72 -8.80 -1.01
N ASN A 237 -16.37 -9.17 0.07
CA ASN A 237 -15.78 -9.97 1.14
C ASN A 237 -15.94 -11.48 0.89
N GLU A 238 -15.45 -12.29 1.81
CA GLU A 238 -15.55 -13.76 1.73
C GLU A 238 -16.99 -14.29 1.85
N ALA A 239 -17.89 -13.52 2.48
CA ALA A 239 -19.33 -13.80 2.51
C ALA A 239 -20.02 -13.42 1.19
N LYS A 240 -19.27 -12.98 0.18
CA LYS A 240 -19.75 -12.54 -1.14
C LYS A 240 -20.61 -11.26 -1.10
N ALA A 241 -20.67 -10.56 0.03
CA ALA A 241 -21.30 -9.25 0.12
C ALA A 241 -20.45 -8.23 -0.63
N VAL A 242 -21.12 -7.35 -1.39
CA VAL A 242 -20.49 -6.37 -2.30
C VAL A 242 -20.63 -4.97 -1.75
N ARG A 243 -19.53 -4.21 -1.79
CA ARG A 243 -19.50 -2.76 -1.69
C ARG A 243 -18.91 -2.19 -2.96
N ARG A 244 -19.58 -1.22 -3.60
CA ARG A 244 -19.09 -0.58 -4.82
C ARG A 244 -19.55 0.86 -4.93
N GLY A 245 -18.75 1.65 -5.64
CA GLY A 245 -19.07 3.06 -5.86
C GLY A 245 -17.96 3.82 -6.53
N PHE A 246 -18.06 5.14 -6.47
CA PHE A 246 -17.15 6.09 -7.11
C PHE A 246 -16.29 6.78 -6.07
N GLY A 247 -15.08 7.16 -6.48
CA GLY A 247 -14.21 8.10 -5.79
C GLY A 247 -13.99 9.34 -6.66
N ILE A 248 -13.91 10.51 -6.07
CA ILE A 248 -13.51 11.75 -6.73
C ILE A 248 -12.79 12.64 -5.74
N GLY A 249 -11.69 13.25 -6.15
CA GLY A 249 -10.93 14.12 -5.27
C GLY A 249 -10.02 15.09 -6.01
N GLY A 250 -9.44 15.98 -5.25
CA GLY A 250 -8.45 16.93 -5.72
C GLY A 250 -7.39 17.21 -4.67
N SER A 251 -6.20 17.59 -5.13
CA SER A 251 -5.13 18.07 -4.26
C SER A 251 -4.50 19.34 -4.84
N ALA A 252 -3.95 20.16 -3.94
CA ALA A 252 -3.25 21.40 -4.28
C ALA A 252 -1.95 21.49 -3.47
N ASN A 253 -0.85 21.89 -4.13
CA ASN A 253 0.46 22.02 -3.54
C ASN A 253 0.97 23.45 -3.67
N PHE A 254 1.29 24.11 -2.58
CA PHE A 254 1.77 25.49 -2.53
C PHE A 254 3.06 25.56 -1.72
N GLY A 255 4.20 25.38 -2.39
CA GLY A 255 5.49 25.31 -1.73
C GLY A 255 5.59 24.13 -0.76
N ALA A 256 5.73 24.41 0.54
CA ALA A 256 5.78 23.40 1.58
C ALA A 256 4.40 22.87 2.03
N PHE A 257 3.33 23.55 1.65
CA PHE A 257 1.96 23.21 2.04
C PHE A 257 1.25 22.40 0.95
N ALA A 258 0.55 21.36 1.36
CA ALA A 258 -0.32 20.54 0.51
C ALA A 258 -1.69 20.34 1.16
N LEU A 259 -2.75 20.46 0.36
CA LEU A 259 -4.12 20.18 0.76
C LEU A 259 -4.71 19.09 -0.15
N THR A 260 -5.40 18.13 0.42
CA THR A 260 -6.10 17.07 -0.32
C THR A 260 -7.53 16.95 0.18
N VAL A 261 -8.48 16.86 -0.74
CA VAL A 261 -9.88 16.52 -0.45
C VAL A 261 -10.25 15.35 -1.35
N ASP A 262 -10.73 14.26 -0.77
CA ASP A 262 -11.13 13.07 -1.53
C ASP A 262 -12.44 12.52 -0.94
N LEU A 263 -13.36 12.11 -1.81
CA LEU A 263 -14.70 11.66 -1.48
C LEU A 263 -14.96 10.30 -2.12
N THR A 264 -15.73 9.46 -1.44
CA THR A 264 -16.31 8.24 -2.02
C THR A 264 -17.81 8.21 -1.84
N ARG A 265 -18.52 7.65 -2.82
CA ARG A 265 -19.96 7.45 -2.76
C ARG A 265 -20.32 6.01 -3.09
N ASP A 266 -20.97 5.32 -2.15
CA ASP A 266 -21.50 3.99 -2.38
C ASP A 266 -22.71 4.01 -3.34
N THR A 267 -22.65 3.22 -4.38
CA THR A 267 -23.81 2.88 -5.23
C THR A 267 -24.47 1.59 -4.76
N LYS A 268 -23.69 0.71 -4.14
CA LYS A 268 -24.12 -0.51 -3.47
C LYS A 268 -23.26 -0.76 -2.23
N ASN A 269 -23.87 -1.14 -1.12
CA ASN A 269 -23.17 -1.53 0.09
C ASN A 269 -23.96 -2.62 0.85
N GLU A 270 -23.58 -3.88 0.57
CA GLU A 270 -24.11 -5.06 1.25
C GLU A 270 -23.34 -5.37 2.56
N TRP A 271 -22.22 -4.67 2.82
CA TRP A 271 -21.45 -4.88 4.05
C TRP A 271 -22.18 -4.34 5.28
N THR A 272 -22.84 -3.18 5.12
CA THR A 272 -23.55 -2.51 6.21
C THR A 272 -25.04 -2.37 5.94
N GLY A 273 -25.51 -2.64 4.72
CA GLY A 273 -26.89 -2.43 4.28
C GLY A 273 -27.24 -0.97 3.97
N LYS A 274 -26.36 -0.02 4.24
CA LYS A 274 -26.58 1.43 4.07
C LYS A 274 -25.51 2.03 3.14
N LYS A 275 -25.93 2.89 2.21
CA LYS A 275 -25.02 3.59 1.30
C LYS A 275 -24.52 4.89 1.92
N TYR A 276 -23.21 5.08 1.91
CA TYR A 276 -22.57 6.26 2.51
C TYR A 276 -21.92 7.17 1.45
N THR A 277 -21.76 8.42 1.82
CA THR A 277 -20.78 9.34 1.25
C THR A 277 -19.71 9.53 2.31
N ASN A 278 -18.51 9.06 2.01
CA ASN A 278 -17.35 9.20 2.88
C ASN A 278 -16.43 10.29 2.33
N GLY A 279 -15.60 10.86 3.17
CA GLY A 279 -14.67 11.91 2.73
C GLY A 279 -13.50 12.08 3.66
N VAL A 280 -12.38 12.48 3.08
CA VAL A 280 -11.18 12.90 3.81
C VAL A 280 -10.76 14.31 3.38
N VAL A 281 -10.37 15.11 4.37
CA VAL A 281 -9.62 16.35 4.17
C VAL A 281 -8.27 16.18 4.86
N GLU A 282 -7.20 16.40 4.12
CA GLU A 282 -5.82 16.28 4.59
C GLU A 282 -5.06 17.58 4.33
N ALA A 283 -4.32 18.06 5.31
CA ALA A 283 -3.34 19.14 5.17
C ALA A 283 -1.97 18.62 5.60
N LYS A 284 -0.93 18.91 4.81
CA LYS A 284 0.47 18.60 5.11
C LYS A 284 1.34 19.84 5.02
N TYR A 285 2.33 19.94 5.89
CA TYR A 285 3.37 20.95 5.82
C TYR A 285 4.74 20.31 5.91
N ALA A 286 5.52 20.44 4.84
CA ALA A 286 6.87 19.87 4.75
C ALA A 286 7.86 20.74 5.54
N LEU A 287 8.46 20.17 6.58
CA LEU A 287 9.55 20.77 7.35
C LEU A 287 10.91 20.51 6.68
N SER A 288 11.02 19.39 5.97
CA SER A 288 12.19 19.00 5.18
C SER A 288 11.78 17.95 4.12
N LYS A 289 12.74 17.49 3.31
CA LYS A 289 12.52 16.38 2.37
C LYS A 289 12.11 15.06 3.04
N ARG A 290 12.37 14.89 4.34
CA ARG A 290 12.13 13.66 5.11
C ARG A 290 11.09 13.81 6.22
N THR A 291 10.74 15.05 6.58
CA THR A 291 9.89 15.34 7.74
C THR A 291 8.76 16.25 7.35
N PHE A 292 7.55 15.91 7.74
CA PHE A 292 6.39 16.77 7.61
C PHE A 292 5.42 16.59 8.79
N VAL A 293 4.67 17.63 9.08
CA VAL A 293 3.51 17.59 9.95
C VAL A 293 2.25 17.46 9.09
N TYR A 294 1.22 16.85 9.63
CA TYR A 294 -0.04 16.66 8.93
C TYR A 294 -1.22 16.77 9.88
N GLY A 295 -2.38 17.11 9.32
CA GLY A 295 -3.68 16.99 9.95
C GLY A 295 -4.67 16.38 8.97
N ALA A 296 -5.53 15.51 9.45
CA ALA A 296 -6.57 14.88 8.64
C ALA A 296 -7.88 14.76 9.41
N PHE A 297 -8.99 14.94 8.66
CA PHE A 297 -10.34 14.61 9.10
C PHE A 297 -10.91 13.58 8.13
N LEU A 298 -11.38 12.47 8.65
CA LEU A 298 -11.97 11.37 7.89
C LEU A 298 -13.39 11.09 8.39
N ARG A 299 -14.38 11.38 7.55
CA ARG A 299 -15.73 10.82 7.71
C ARG A 299 -15.78 9.46 7.02
N LEU A 300 -16.03 8.41 7.77
CA LEU A 300 -16.13 7.04 7.24
C LEU A 300 -17.38 6.36 7.79
N ASP A 301 -18.31 6.07 6.88
CA ASP A 301 -19.63 5.53 7.20
C ASP A 301 -20.37 6.43 8.22
N ASP A 302 -20.64 6.00 9.44
CA ASP A 302 -21.30 6.81 10.46
C ASP A 302 -20.30 7.47 11.45
N THR A 303 -18.97 7.36 11.23
CA THR A 303 -17.94 7.85 12.15
C THR A 303 -17.23 9.11 11.66
N ASN A 304 -16.80 9.95 12.58
CA ASN A 304 -15.97 11.14 12.34
C ASN A 304 -14.66 11.00 13.08
N ASN A 305 -13.58 10.94 12.33
CA ASN A 305 -12.24 10.65 12.82
C ASN A 305 -11.33 11.82 12.50
N TYR A 306 -10.41 12.16 13.39
CA TYR A 306 -9.42 13.19 13.13
C TYR A 306 -8.07 12.85 13.77
N GLY A 307 -7.02 13.40 13.22
CA GLY A 307 -5.68 13.27 13.76
C GLY A 307 -4.76 14.36 13.25
N ILE A 308 -3.81 14.72 14.09
CA ILE A 308 -2.66 15.54 13.74
C ILE A 308 -1.41 14.79 14.15
N GLY A 309 -0.35 14.86 13.32
CA GLY A 309 0.83 14.10 13.60
C GLY A 309 2.07 14.62 12.90
N VAL A 310 3.19 14.00 13.21
CA VAL A 310 4.47 14.21 12.55
C VAL A 310 4.98 12.91 12.00
N ARG A 311 5.54 12.97 10.80
CA ARG A 311 6.17 11.84 10.13
C ARG A 311 7.59 12.18 9.72
N HIS A 312 8.51 11.27 10.04
CA HIS A 312 9.91 11.32 9.62
C HIS A 312 10.30 10.04 8.90
N ASN A 313 10.95 10.17 7.73
CA ASN A 313 11.52 9.05 6.98
C ASN A 313 13.04 9.05 7.14
N PHE A 314 13.66 7.93 7.42
CA PHE A 314 15.12 7.79 7.60
C PHE A 314 15.68 6.62 6.81
#